data_bf1279f7a0316fe8dc3be5c9adfda3c2
#
_entry.id   bf1279f7a0316fe8dc3be5c9adfda3c2
#
_cell.length_a   1.000
_cell.length_b   1.000
_cell.length_c   1.000
_cell.angle_alpha   90.00
_cell.angle_beta   90.00
_cell.angle_gamma   90.00
#
_symmetry.space_group_name_H-M   'P 1'
#
loop_
_entity.id
_entity.type
_entity.pdbx_description
1 polymer ?
#
loop_
_entity_poly.entity_id
_entity_poly.type
_entity_poly.pdbx_seq_one_letter_code
_entity_poly.pdbx_strand_id
1 'polypeptide(L)'
;NYYRPEYPTKRFDTIICNYVLNVLEPKEQSEVLMLVSELLKPSGVAYFAVRRDLKSEGFRTHFVHKRPTYQCNVVLPYKGIFKNENCEIYEYKHFNRTDYKQQYEIVNGCPFCNLNPKIEMICESATALAFFDGFPVSKGHTLVIPKRHVASYFDLSDHEQRALWLMVNHCKKRIEERFHPDGFNVGINVNEAAGQSVFHVHVHLIPRYKGDVENPKGGVRGVIPWKQKY
;
A
#
# COMPACT_ATOMS: atom_id res chain seq x y z
N ASN A 1 26.52 -11.86 2.35
CA ASN A 1 25.77 -11.28 3.46
C ASN A 1 25.80 -9.76 3.40
N TYR A 2 24.91 -9.19 2.62
CA TYR A 2 24.81 -7.73 2.45
C TYR A 2 23.58 -7.15 3.14
N TYR A 3 23.12 -7.80 4.21
CA TYR A 3 21.99 -7.29 4.98
C TYR A 3 22.44 -6.03 5.74
N ARG A 4 21.91 -4.89 5.37
CA ARG A 4 22.02 -3.65 6.14
C ARG A 4 20.75 -3.50 6.96
N PRO A 5 20.83 -3.55 8.30
CA PRO A 5 19.66 -3.44 9.17
C PRO A 5 19.06 -2.02 9.18
N GLU A 6 19.80 -1.02 8.69
CA GLU A 6 19.34 0.37 8.65
C GLU A 6 18.76 0.70 7.27
N TYR A 7 17.50 1.07 7.25
CA TYR A 7 16.87 1.58 6.04
C TYR A 7 17.41 2.97 5.69
N PRO A 8 17.61 3.27 4.38
CA PRO A 8 18.01 4.61 3.97
C PRO A 8 16.97 5.64 4.43
N THR A 9 17.43 6.73 5.03
CA THR A 9 16.57 7.86 5.42
C THR A 9 16.36 8.87 4.29
N LYS A 10 17.15 8.75 3.21
CA LYS A 10 17.09 9.65 2.04
C LYS A 10 16.27 9.01 0.92
N ARG A 11 15.51 9.85 0.21
CA ARG A 11 14.81 9.44 -1.01
C ARG A 11 15.72 9.56 -2.23
N PHE A 12 15.47 8.71 -3.21
CA PHE A 12 16.28 8.56 -4.41
C PHE A 12 15.51 9.02 -5.66
N ASP A 13 16.25 9.55 -6.64
CA ASP A 13 15.69 9.91 -7.96
C ASP A 13 15.42 8.65 -8.80
N THR A 14 16.28 7.63 -8.64
CA THR A 14 16.17 6.37 -9.37
C THR A 14 16.43 5.19 -8.44
N ILE A 15 15.59 4.15 -8.53
CA ILE A 15 15.78 2.88 -7.82
C ILE A 15 15.75 1.75 -8.86
N ILE A 16 16.66 0.80 -8.73
CA ILE A 16 16.71 -0.40 -9.57
C ILE A 16 16.55 -1.63 -8.69
N CYS A 17 15.57 -2.47 -9.01
CA CYS A 17 15.26 -3.70 -8.32
C CYS A 17 15.35 -4.89 -9.28
N ASN A 18 16.50 -5.58 -9.28
CA ASN A 18 16.79 -6.65 -10.24
C ASN A 18 16.53 -8.02 -9.62
N TYR A 19 15.51 -8.73 -10.13
CA TYR A 19 15.16 -10.12 -9.80
C TYR A 19 14.87 -10.40 -8.32
N VAL A 20 14.71 -9.38 -7.48
CA VAL A 20 14.41 -9.51 -6.05
C VAL A 20 13.02 -10.11 -5.85
N LEU A 21 12.04 -9.63 -6.61
CA LEU A 21 10.64 -10.06 -6.45
C LEU A 21 10.43 -11.54 -6.82
N ASN A 22 11.25 -12.10 -7.71
CA ASN A 22 11.13 -13.49 -8.15
C ASN A 22 11.51 -14.54 -7.09
N VAL A 23 12.12 -14.13 -6.00
CA VAL A 23 12.58 -15.00 -4.90
C VAL A 23 11.84 -14.72 -3.59
N LEU A 24 10.78 -13.96 -3.65
CA LEU A 24 9.97 -13.53 -2.51
C LEU A 24 8.54 -14.06 -2.65
N GLU A 25 7.92 -14.40 -1.54
CA GLU A 25 6.48 -14.70 -1.50
C GLU A 25 5.64 -13.44 -1.75
N PRO A 26 4.37 -13.56 -2.18
CA PRO A 26 3.54 -12.40 -2.55
C PRO A 26 3.43 -11.31 -1.47
N LYS A 27 3.44 -11.69 -0.20
CA LYS A 27 3.44 -10.75 0.92
C LYS A 27 4.72 -9.90 0.95
N GLU A 28 5.87 -10.56 0.85
CA GLU A 28 7.19 -9.91 0.86
C GLU A 28 7.38 -9.04 -0.40
N GLN A 29 6.88 -9.49 -1.56
CA GLN A 29 6.85 -8.66 -2.77
C GLN A 29 6.11 -7.34 -2.54
N SER A 30 4.94 -7.39 -1.89
CA SER A 30 4.18 -6.18 -1.56
C SER A 30 4.94 -5.25 -0.60
N GLU A 31 5.64 -5.81 0.38
CA GLU A 31 6.49 -5.04 1.30
C GLU A 31 7.64 -4.34 0.57
N VAL A 32 8.29 -5.02 -0.39
CA VAL A 32 9.35 -4.42 -1.22
C VAL A 32 8.79 -3.29 -2.10
N LEU A 33 7.63 -3.47 -2.71
CA LEU A 33 7.00 -2.43 -3.53
C LEU A 33 6.65 -1.19 -2.69
N MET A 34 6.08 -1.36 -1.49
CA MET A 34 5.82 -0.27 -0.57
C MET A 34 7.10 0.46 -0.17
N LEU A 35 8.15 -0.29 0.19
CA LEU A 35 9.44 0.30 0.55
C LEU A 35 10.07 1.08 -0.61
N VAL A 36 10.04 0.55 -1.84
CA VAL A 36 10.53 1.26 -3.02
C VAL A 36 9.75 2.56 -3.24
N SER A 37 8.43 2.54 -3.08
CA SER A 37 7.61 3.74 -3.21
C SER A 37 7.95 4.82 -2.17
N GLU A 38 8.22 4.44 -0.93
CA GLU A 38 8.63 5.36 0.14
C GLU A 38 10.01 6.00 -0.12
N LEU A 39 10.95 5.18 -0.60
CA LEU A 39 12.31 5.61 -0.87
C LEU A 39 12.45 6.40 -2.18
N LEU A 40 11.44 6.38 -3.04
CA LEU A 40 11.45 7.11 -4.29
C LEU A 40 11.03 8.56 -4.06
N LYS A 41 11.76 9.53 -4.66
CA LYS A 41 11.32 10.94 -4.67
C LYS A 41 10.01 11.08 -5.44
N PRO A 42 9.18 12.10 -5.15
CA PRO A 42 7.92 12.33 -5.88
C PRO A 42 8.07 12.39 -7.39
N SER A 43 9.21 12.87 -7.90
CA SER A 43 9.54 12.91 -9.33
C SER A 43 10.38 11.74 -9.80
N GLY A 44 10.72 10.81 -8.91
CA GLY A 44 11.61 9.69 -9.20
C GLY A 44 11.00 8.62 -10.08
N VAL A 45 11.84 7.67 -10.50
CA VAL A 45 11.45 6.49 -11.26
C VAL A 45 12.12 5.25 -10.70
N ALA A 46 11.38 4.14 -10.59
CA ALA A 46 11.96 2.85 -10.25
C ALA A 46 11.82 1.86 -11.41
N TYR A 47 12.78 0.97 -11.52
CA TYR A 47 12.78 -0.09 -12.52
C TYR A 47 12.82 -1.45 -11.83
N PHE A 48 11.88 -2.33 -12.21
CA PHE A 48 11.80 -3.69 -11.73
C PHE A 48 12.12 -4.65 -12.88
N ALA A 49 13.25 -5.32 -12.83
CA ALA A 49 13.54 -6.44 -13.72
C ALA A 49 13.07 -7.73 -13.07
N VAL A 50 12.22 -8.49 -13.75
CA VAL A 50 11.63 -9.74 -13.24
C VAL A 50 11.78 -10.87 -14.26
N ARG A 51 11.91 -12.10 -13.75
CA ARG A 51 11.92 -13.31 -14.57
C ARG A 51 10.52 -13.69 -15.00
N ARG A 52 10.42 -14.30 -16.18
CA ARG A 52 9.19 -14.78 -16.80
C ARG A 52 9.31 -16.20 -17.38
N ASP A 53 10.46 -16.83 -17.20
CA ASP A 53 10.85 -18.09 -17.83
C ASP A 53 10.65 -19.35 -16.96
N LEU A 54 10.10 -19.17 -15.77
CA LEU A 54 9.89 -20.32 -14.87
C LEU A 54 8.70 -21.16 -15.33
N LYS A 55 8.95 -22.47 -15.53
CA LYS A 55 7.92 -23.46 -15.88
C LYS A 55 6.99 -23.83 -14.71
N SER A 56 7.46 -23.64 -13.48
CA SER A 56 6.69 -23.88 -12.25
C SER A 56 7.19 -22.96 -11.15
N GLU A 57 6.30 -22.63 -10.24
CA GLU A 57 6.59 -21.77 -9.07
C GLU A 57 6.69 -22.61 -7.80
N GLY A 58 7.34 -22.08 -6.77
CA GLY A 58 7.46 -22.71 -5.46
C GLY A 58 8.89 -22.75 -4.92
N PHE A 59 9.06 -23.43 -3.79
CA PHE A 59 10.35 -23.59 -3.14
C PHE A 59 11.27 -24.55 -3.90
N ARG A 60 12.51 -24.14 -4.10
CA ARG A 60 13.58 -24.94 -4.70
C ARG A 60 14.85 -24.81 -3.88
N THR A 61 15.65 -25.87 -3.81
CA THR A 61 16.96 -25.80 -3.17
C THR A 61 17.91 -24.96 -4.02
N HIS A 62 18.38 -23.87 -3.45
CA HIS A 62 19.35 -23.00 -4.13
C HIS A 62 20.67 -23.72 -4.34
N PHE A 63 21.19 -23.69 -5.58
CA PHE A 63 22.37 -24.47 -5.95
C PHE A 63 23.60 -24.15 -5.09
N VAL A 64 23.87 -22.87 -4.84
CA VAL A 64 25.05 -22.42 -4.07
C VAL A 64 24.86 -22.57 -2.57
N HIS A 65 23.76 -22.03 -2.03
CA HIS A 65 23.54 -21.92 -0.58
C HIS A 65 22.86 -23.14 0.05
N LYS A 66 22.39 -24.10 -0.78
CA LYS A 66 21.67 -25.31 -0.35
C LYS A 66 20.45 -25.03 0.56
N ARG A 67 19.89 -23.83 0.49
CA ARG A 67 18.69 -23.43 1.28
C ARG A 67 17.46 -23.41 0.39
N PRO A 68 16.28 -23.70 0.94
CA PRO A 68 15.03 -23.48 0.23
C PRO A 68 14.90 -22.00 -0.18
N THR A 69 14.65 -21.74 -1.45
CA THR A 69 14.42 -20.40 -2.00
C THR A 69 13.14 -20.46 -2.81
N TYR A 70 12.20 -19.57 -2.51
CA TYR A 70 10.99 -19.42 -3.31
C TYR A 70 11.35 -18.89 -4.70
N GLN A 71 10.65 -19.36 -5.72
CA GLN A 71 10.83 -18.86 -7.09
C GLN A 71 9.47 -18.76 -7.78
N CYS A 72 9.19 -17.60 -8.36
CA CYS A 72 7.96 -17.34 -9.08
C CYS A 72 8.19 -16.45 -10.30
N ASN A 73 7.30 -16.53 -11.27
CA ASN A 73 7.15 -15.49 -12.29
C ASN A 73 6.44 -14.30 -11.66
N VAL A 74 6.81 -13.09 -12.08
CA VAL A 74 6.21 -11.87 -11.55
C VAL A 74 5.61 -11.05 -12.69
N VAL A 75 4.36 -10.61 -12.51
CA VAL A 75 3.68 -9.65 -13.37
C VAL A 75 3.31 -8.45 -12.51
N LEU A 76 3.76 -7.27 -12.92
CA LEU A 76 3.45 -6.03 -12.22
C LEU A 76 2.46 -5.19 -13.05
N PRO A 77 1.54 -4.46 -12.41
CA PRO A 77 0.62 -3.56 -13.10
C PRO A 77 1.31 -2.22 -13.40
N TYR A 78 2.54 -2.27 -13.91
CA TYR A 78 3.34 -1.11 -14.26
C TYR A 78 3.63 -1.09 -15.76
N LYS A 79 4.17 0.02 -16.26
CA LYS A 79 4.50 0.16 -17.66
C LYS A 79 5.67 -0.76 -18.03
N GLY A 80 5.43 -1.79 -18.84
CA GLY A 80 6.49 -2.60 -19.44
C GLY A 80 7.29 -1.76 -20.44
N ILE A 81 8.60 -1.67 -20.23
CA ILE A 81 9.53 -0.94 -21.11
C ILE A 81 10.43 -1.85 -21.90
N PHE A 82 10.58 -3.09 -21.47
CA PHE A 82 11.33 -4.13 -22.16
C PHE A 82 10.72 -5.50 -21.82
N LYS A 83 10.68 -6.39 -22.82
CA LYS A 83 10.22 -7.77 -22.64
C LYS A 83 10.90 -8.69 -23.63
N ASN A 84 11.35 -9.86 -23.14
CA ASN A 84 11.75 -11.00 -23.96
C ASN A 84 11.19 -12.30 -23.34
N GLU A 85 11.62 -13.46 -23.85
CA GLU A 85 11.16 -14.76 -23.36
C GLU A 85 11.56 -15.05 -21.89
N ASN A 86 12.67 -14.47 -21.41
CA ASN A 86 13.24 -14.76 -20.10
C ASN A 86 12.90 -13.72 -19.04
N CYS A 87 12.73 -12.45 -19.40
CA CYS A 87 12.52 -11.37 -18.45
C CYS A 87 11.62 -10.25 -18.98
N GLU A 88 11.12 -9.46 -18.06
CA GLU A 88 10.40 -8.22 -18.32
C GLU A 88 10.93 -7.13 -17.40
N ILE A 89 11.02 -5.88 -17.91
CA ILE A 89 11.41 -4.71 -17.13
C ILE A 89 10.21 -3.77 -17.09
N TYR A 90 9.82 -3.41 -15.89
CA TYR A 90 8.73 -2.46 -15.61
C TYR A 90 9.30 -1.13 -15.12
N GLU A 91 8.72 -0.03 -15.61
CA GLU A 91 8.91 1.31 -15.09
C GLU A 91 7.81 1.62 -14.08
N TYR A 92 8.18 2.05 -12.88
CA TYR A 92 7.27 2.52 -11.84
C TYR A 92 7.50 4.01 -11.55
N LYS A 93 6.41 4.75 -11.46
CA LYS A 93 6.31 6.12 -10.96
C LYS A 93 5.13 6.20 -10.00
N HIS A 94 5.09 7.19 -9.13
CA HIS A 94 3.97 7.35 -8.19
C HIS A 94 2.62 7.49 -8.89
N PHE A 95 1.57 6.91 -8.31
CA PHE A 95 0.22 6.81 -8.89
C PHE A 95 -0.41 8.18 -9.22
N ASN A 96 -0.12 9.22 -8.45
CA ASN A 96 -0.61 10.57 -8.70
C ASN A 96 0.00 11.24 -9.96
N ARG A 97 0.94 10.59 -10.62
CA ARG A 97 1.51 11.06 -11.91
C ARG A 97 0.69 10.52 -13.07
N THR A 98 0.46 11.38 -14.04
CA THR A 98 -0.47 11.17 -15.16
C THR A 98 -0.30 9.86 -15.95
N ASP A 99 0.92 9.35 -16.03
CA ASP A 99 1.26 8.18 -16.85
C ASP A 99 0.65 6.85 -16.33
N TYR A 100 0.23 6.80 -15.06
CA TYR A 100 -0.29 5.56 -14.43
C TYR A 100 -1.82 5.43 -14.47
N LYS A 101 -2.52 6.52 -14.65
CA LYS A 101 -3.99 6.55 -14.61
C LYS A 101 -4.64 5.72 -15.71
N GLN A 102 -3.91 5.43 -16.79
CA GLN A 102 -4.43 4.67 -17.93
C GLN A 102 -4.71 3.18 -17.64
N GLN A 103 -4.21 2.64 -16.54
CA GLN A 103 -4.40 1.22 -16.17
C GLN A 103 -5.66 0.99 -15.32
N TYR A 104 -6.25 2.05 -14.77
CA TYR A 104 -7.41 1.97 -13.90
C TYR A 104 -8.53 2.85 -14.43
N GLU A 105 -9.77 2.39 -14.28
CA GLU A 105 -10.95 3.20 -14.58
C GLU A 105 -10.99 4.39 -13.62
N ILE A 106 -10.88 5.59 -14.19
CA ILE A 106 -10.95 6.84 -13.44
C ILE A 106 -12.39 7.34 -13.47
N VAL A 107 -13.02 7.36 -12.32
CA VAL A 107 -14.35 7.95 -12.15
C VAL A 107 -14.22 9.45 -11.97
N ASN A 108 -14.80 10.20 -12.92
CA ASN A 108 -14.82 11.65 -12.85
C ASN A 108 -15.57 12.13 -11.61
N GLY A 109 -14.97 13.12 -10.90
CA GLY A 109 -15.53 13.65 -9.66
C GLY A 109 -15.15 12.84 -8.41
N CYS A 110 -14.56 11.66 -8.54
CA CYS A 110 -14.04 10.92 -7.39
C CYS A 110 -12.69 11.51 -6.92
N PRO A 111 -12.61 12.04 -5.67
CA PRO A 111 -11.38 12.65 -5.18
C PRO A 111 -10.24 11.65 -5.01
N PHE A 112 -10.54 10.35 -4.84
CA PHE A 112 -9.54 9.31 -4.68
C PHE A 112 -9.02 8.73 -6.01
N CYS A 113 -9.79 8.85 -7.09
CA CYS A 113 -9.30 8.60 -8.44
C CYS A 113 -8.38 9.73 -8.93
N ASN A 114 -8.60 10.95 -8.43
CA ASN A 114 -7.89 12.17 -8.81
C ASN A 114 -7.32 12.84 -7.57
N LEU A 115 -6.38 12.18 -6.91
CA LEU A 115 -5.74 12.70 -5.70
C LEU A 115 -5.10 14.07 -5.97
N ASN A 116 -5.33 14.99 -5.05
CA ASN A 116 -4.68 16.30 -5.08
C ASN A 116 -3.15 16.10 -4.99
N PRO A 117 -2.36 16.70 -5.90
CA PRO A 117 -0.89 16.58 -5.88
C PRO A 117 -0.21 17.05 -4.58
N LYS A 118 -0.92 17.85 -3.76
CA LYS A 118 -0.43 18.33 -2.45
C LYS A 118 -0.63 17.33 -1.32
N ILE A 119 -1.38 16.23 -1.55
CA ILE A 119 -1.57 15.19 -0.53
C ILE A 119 -0.24 14.50 -0.23
N GLU A 120 0.09 14.41 1.05
CA GLU A 120 1.29 13.70 1.50
C GLU A 120 1.05 12.19 1.41
N MET A 121 1.66 11.58 0.38
CA MET A 121 1.66 10.14 0.18
C MET A 121 2.58 9.47 1.19
N ILE A 122 2.13 8.34 1.75
CA ILE A 122 2.92 7.52 2.66
C ILE A 122 3.63 6.43 1.86
N CYS A 123 2.86 5.53 1.24
CA CYS A 123 3.40 4.44 0.41
C CYS A 123 2.39 3.95 -0.63
N GLU A 124 2.88 3.16 -1.56
CA GLU A 124 2.09 2.50 -2.60
C GLU A 124 2.53 1.05 -2.79
N SER A 125 1.59 0.20 -3.14
CA SER A 125 1.85 -1.17 -3.63
C SER A 125 1.37 -1.31 -5.09
N ALA A 126 1.32 -2.53 -5.59
CA ALA A 126 0.78 -2.81 -6.92
C ALA A 126 -0.67 -2.32 -7.06
N THR A 127 -1.53 -2.57 -6.07
CA THR A 127 -2.98 -2.38 -6.14
C THR A 127 -3.56 -1.39 -5.13
N ALA A 128 -2.77 -0.91 -4.18
CA ALA A 128 -3.22 -0.02 -3.12
C ALA A 128 -2.25 1.14 -2.90
N LEU A 129 -2.74 2.20 -2.27
CA LEU A 129 -1.95 3.36 -1.85
C LEU A 129 -2.44 3.92 -0.52
N ALA A 130 -1.57 4.62 0.20
CA ALA A 130 -1.84 5.24 1.48
C ALA A 130 -1.36 6.68 1.52
N PHE A 131 -2.15 7.54 2.15
CA PHE A 131 -1.84 8.96 2.30
C PHE A 131 -2.46 9.51 3.60
N PHE A 132 -1.94 10.64 4.08
CA PHE A 132 -2.55 11.32 5.21
C PHE A 132 -3.88 11.95 4.81
N ASP A 133 -4.90 11.75 5.64
CA ASP A 133 -6.24 12.31 5.42
C ASP A 133 -6.15 13.84 5.35
N GLY A 134 -6.84 14.43 4.37
CA GLY A 134 -6.97 15.88 4.23
C GLY A 134 -7.84 16.54 5.32
N PHE A 135 -8.67 15.75 6.02
CA PHE A 135 -9.54 16.17 7.13
C PHE A 135 -9.29 15.29 8.36
N PRO A 136 -8.07 15.33 8.94
CA PRO A 136 -7.66 14.40 9.96
C PRO A 136 -8.43 14.60 11.27
N VAL A 137 -8.97 13.52 11.86
CA VAL A 137 -9.59 13.55 13.19
C VAL A 137 -8.57 13.45 14.33
N SER A 138 -7.35 13.00 13.99
CA SER A 138 -6.21 12.95 14.91
C SER A 138 -4.90 13.08 14.13
N LYS A 139 -3.81 13.42 14.83
CA LYS A 139 -2.49 13.54 14.20
C LYS A 139 -2.04 12.19 13.61
N GLY A 140 -1.74 12.16 12.32
CA GLY A 140 -1.36 10.95 11.60
C GLY A 140 -2.53 10.11 11.08
N HIS A 141 -3.78 10.62 11.11
CA HIS A 141 -4.91 9.95 10.48
C HIS A 141 -4.61 9.65 9.01
N THR A 142 -4.70 8.40 8.65
CA THR A 142 -4.28 7.87 7.35
C THR A 142 -5.45 7.18 6.67
N LEU A 143 -5.55 7.37 5.35
CA LEU A 143 -6.44 6.62 4.48
C LEU A 143 -5.63 5.62 3.67
N VAL A 144 -6.13 4.39 3.59
CA VAL A 144 -5.61 3.33 2.71
C VAL A 144 -6.70 2.97 1.71
N ILE A 145 -6.41 3.10 0.42
CA ILE A 145 -7.38 2.89 -0.64
C ILE A 145 -6.87 1.91 -1.71
N PRO A 146 -7.75 1.18 -2.41
CA PRO A 146 -7.37 0.49 -3.64
C PRO A 146 -7.12 1.52 -4.75
N LYS A 147 -6.24 1.19 -5.70
CA LYS A 147 -6.02 2.02 -6.90
C LYS A 147 -7.21 1.94 -7.86
N ARG A 148 -7.85 0.78 -7.94
CA ARG A 148 -9.09 0.56 -8.72
C ARG A 148 -10.27 1.24 -8.01
N HIS A 149 -11.10 1.94 -8.76
CA HIS A 149 -12.34 2.51 -8.22
C HIS A 149 -13.33 1.38 -7.87
N VAL A 150 -13.63 1.25 -6.60
CA VAL A 150 -14.61 0.30 -6.06
C VAL A 150 -15.36 0.98 -4.93
N ALA A 151 -16.69 0.96 -4.95
CA ALA A 151 -17.50 1.65 -3.94
C ALA A 151 -17.54 0.88 -2.62
N SER A 152 -17.75 -0.44 -2.67
CA SER A 152 -17.92 -1.29 -1.49
C SER A 152 -16.68 -2.15 -1.21
N TYR A 153 -16.29 -2.23 0.05
CA TYR A 153 -15.23 -3.14 0.50
C TYR A 153 -15.50 -4.61 0.12
N PHE A 154 -16.76 -5.01 0.12
CA PHE A 154 -17.17 -6.38 -0.18
C PHE A 154 -17.11 -6.74 -1.66
N ASP A 155 -16.93 -5.74 -2.54
CA ASP A 155 -16.74 -5.92 -3.99
C ASP A 155 -15.25 -5.97 -4.40
N LEU A 156 -14.35 -5.86 -3.43
CA LEU A 156 -12.93 -6.07 -3.64
C LEU A 156 -12.61 -7.56 -3.78
N SER A 157 -11.67 -7.89 -4.66
CA SER A 157 -11.10 -9.24 -4.69
C SER A 157 -10.32 -9.53 -3.40
N ASP A 158 -10.16 -10.82 -3.07
CA ASP A 158 -9.34 -11.28 -1.93
C ASP A 158 -7.93 -10.70 -1.97
N HIS A 159 -7.35 -10.59 -3.16
CA HIS A 159 -6.02 -10.01 -3.36
C HIS A 159 -5.98 -8.52 -2.96
N GLU A 160 -6.98 -7.74 -3.39
CA GLU A 160 -7.08 -6.32 -3.04
C GLU A 160 -7.34 -6.13 -1.55
N GLN A 161 -8.24 -6.91 -0.96
CA GLN A 161 -8.48 -6.87 0.50
C GLN A 161 -7.19 -7.16 1.29
N ARG A 162 -6.44 -8.20 0.92
CA ARG A 162 -5.15 -8.51 1.54
C ARG A 162 -4.14 -7.38 1.37
N ALA A 163 -4.07 -6.76 0.19
CA ALA A 163 -3.17 -5.65 -0.07
C ALA A 163 -3.48 -4.43 0.83
N LEU A 164 -4.76 -4.10 1.03
CA LEU A 164 -5.18 -3.03 1.95
C LEU A 164 -4.72 -3.31 3.39
N TRP A 165 -4.95 -4.52 3.91
CA TRP A 165 -4.56 -4.86 5.28
C TRP A 165 -3.05 -4.95 5.48
N LEU A 166 -2.29 -5.41 4.49
CA LEU A 166 -0.82 -5.35 4.52
C LEU A 166 -0.34 -3.90 4.59
N MET A 167 -0.97 -3.01 3.81
CA MET A 167 -0.64 -1.58 3.80
C MET A 167 -1.03 -0.88 5.11
N VAL A 168 -2.18 -1.22 5.72
CA VAL A 168 -2.56 -0.74 7.07
C VAL A 168 -1.48 -1.10 8.09
N ASN A 169 -1.01 -2.36 8.09
CA ASN A 169 0.06 -2.80 8.99
C ASN A 169 1.39 -2.07 8.75
N HIS A 170 1.70 -1.80 7.49
CA HIS A 170 2.89 -1.05 7.12
C HIS A 170 2.80 0.42 7.58
N CYS A 171 1.69 1.09 7.27
CA CYS A 171 1.43 2.46 7.71
C CYS A 171 1.42 2.61 9.22
N LYS A 172 0.85 1.63 9.96
CA LYS A 172 0.88 1.61 11.43
C LYS A 172 2.31 1.78 11.97
N LYS A 173 3.26 1.00 11.44
CA LYS A 173 4.68 1.10 11.87
C LYS A 173 5.26 2.50 11.61
N ARG A 174 5.00 3.06 10.42
CA ARG A 174 5.47 4.41 10.06
C ARG A 174 4.86 5.51 10.94
N ILE A 175 3.59 5.35 11.28
CA ILE A 175 2.89 6.27 12.16
C ILE A 175 3.44 6.17 13.60
N GLU A 176 3.70 4.96 14.10
CA GLU A 176 4.32 4.75 15.40
C GLU A 176 5.70 5.40 15.50
N GLU A 177 6.55 5.23 14.47
CA GLU A 177 7.88 5.83 14.40
C GLU A 177 7.83 7.38 14.36
N ARG A 178 6.84 7.95 13.68
CA ARG A 178 6.77 9.41 13.43
C ARG A 178 5.98 10.16 14.50
N PHE A 179 4.91 9.59 15.02
CA PHE A 179 3.92 10.30 15.84
C PHE A 179 3.71 9.72 17.23
N HIS A 180 4.22 8.52 17.51
CA HIS A 180 4.16 7.84 18.81
C HIS A 180 2.76 7.79 19.44
N PRO A 181 1.73 7.26 18.74
CA PRO A 181 0.38 7.14 19.30
C PRO A 181 0.31 6.08 20.39
N ASP A 182 -0.67 6.22 21.30
CA ASP A 182 -0.96 5.24 22.35
C ASP A 182 -1.82 4.07 21.89
N GLY A 183 -2.48 4.20 20.70
CA GLY A 183 -3.35 3.17 20.14
C GLY A 183 -3.87 3.55 18.76
N PHE A 184 -4.75 2.70 18.23
CA PHE A 184 -5.38 2.92 16.92
C PHE A 184 -6.84 2.49 16.91
N ASN A 185 -7.66 3.21 16.14
CA ASN A 185 -8.91 2.71 15.59
C ASN A 185 -8.74 2.45 14.10
N VAL A 186 -9.29 1.34 13.62
CA VAL A 186 -9.30 1.00 12.19
C VAL A 186 -10.74 0.73 11.79
N GLY A 187 -11.19 1.30 10.68
CA GLY A 187 -12.56 1.13 10.23
C GLY A 187 -12.76 1.43 8.76
N ILE A 188 -13.88 0.93 8.22
CA ILE A 188 -14.33 1.14 6.85
C ILE A 188 -15.81 1.48 6.90
N ASN A 189 -16.21 2.57 6.25
CA ASN A 189 -17.63 2.89 6.06
C ASN A 189 -18.08 2.29 4.72
N VAL A 190 -19.15 1.53 4.73
CA VAL A 190 -19.73 0.93 3.52
C VAL A 190 -21.17 1.39 3.37
N ASN A 191 -21.46 2.08 2.28
CA ASN A 191 -22.72 2.73 1.96
C ASN A 191 -23.09 3.93 2.86
N GLU A 192 -24.08 4.69 2.43
CA GLU A 192 -24.53 5.94 3.08
C GLU A 192 -24.93 5.75 4.53
N ALA A 193 -25.65 4.68 4.84
CA ALA A 193 -26.11 4.39 6.21
C ALA A 193 -24.96 4.17 7.21
N ALA A 194 -23.78 3.79 6.72
CA ALA A 194 -22.56 3.68 7.52
C ALA A 194 -21.70 4.96 7.49
N GLY A 195 -22.14 6.03 6.81
CA GLY A 195 -21.43 7.30 6.72
C GLY A 195 -20.36 7.36 5.65
N GLN A 196 -20.42 6.49 4.62
CA GLN A 196 -19.52 6.59 3.47
C GLN A 196 -19.84 7.84 2.66
N SER A 197 -18.95 8.83 2.67
CA SER A 197 -19.10 10.09 1.95
C SER A 197 -18.44 10.10 0.57
N VAL A 198 -17.42 9.26 0.37
CA VAL A 198 -16.75 9.03 -0.91
C VAL A 198 -16.95 7.57 -1.31
N PHE A 199 -17.63 7.32 -2.43
CA PHE A 199 -17.93 5.98 -2.95
C PHE A 199 -16.72 5.37 -3.69
N HIS A 200 -15.62 5.35 -2.99
CA HIS A 200 -14.39 4.65 -3.29
C HIS A 200 -13.87 4.10 -1.97
N VAL A 201 -13.64 2.80 -1.88
CA VAL A 201 -13.23 2.14 -0.64
C VAL A 201 -12.05 2.85 -0.01
N HIS A 202 -12.18 3.15 1.29
CA HIS A 202 -11.09 3.69 2.07
C HIS A 202 -11.12 3.11 3.49
N VAL A 203 -9.97 2.64 3.92
CA VAL A 203 -9.74 2.17 5.28
C VAL A 203 -9.16 3.32 6.07
N HIS A 204 -9.85 3.72 7.14
CA HIS A 204 -9.33 4.67 8.10
C HIS A 204 -8.37 3.98 9.07
N LEU A 205 -7.15 4.48 9.18
CA LEU A 205 -6.21 4.15 10.24
C LEU A 205 -6.03 5.40 11.10
N ILE A 206 -6.68 5.41 12.27
CA ILE A 206 -6.80 6.56 13.14
C ILE A 206 -5.92 6.36 14.38
N PRO A 207 -4.79 7.05 14.47
CA PRO A 207 -3.97 7.06 15.69
C PRO A 207 -4.74 7.67 16.86
N ARG A 208 -4.57 7.09 18.04
CA ARG A 208 -5.24 7.53 19.26
C ARG A 208 -4.19 7.92 20.30
N TYR A 209 -4.50 8.96 21.05
CA TYR A 209 -3.62 9.52 22.06
C TYR A 209 -4.35 9.58 23.41
N LYS A 210 -3.64 9.30 24.51
CA LYS A 210 -4.22 9.42 25.85
C LYS A 210 -4.77 10.83 26.07
N GLY A 211 -6.05 10.91 26.45
CA GLY A 211 -6.73 12.18 26.67
C GLY A 211 -7.32 12.82 25.41
N ASP A 212 -7.25 12.20 24.25
CA ASP A 212 -7.87 12.69 23.00
C ASP A 212 -9.40 12.69 23.07
N VAL A 213 -9.98 11.82 23.88
CA VAL A 213 -11.40 11.83 24.32
C VAL A 213 -11.48 11.50 25.80
N GLU A 214 -12.52 12.02 26.48
CA GLU A 214 -12.74 11.83 27.91
C GLU A 214 -12.89 10.35 28.29
N ASN A 215 -13.67 9.58 27.52
CA ASN A 215 -13.87 8.15 27.75
C ASN A 215 -13.84 7.36 26.44
N PRO A 216 -12.71 6.72 26.12
CA PRO A 216 -12.54 5.96 24.89
C PRO A 216 -13.20 4.57 24.89
N LYS A 217 -13.81 4.13 26.02
CA LYS A 217 -14.42 2.81 26.14
C LYS A 217 -15.46 2.56 25.06
N GLY A 218 -15.39 1.40 24.42
CA GLY A 218 -16.26 1.01 23.31
C GLY A 218 -15.72 1.40 21.92
N GLY A 219 -14.78 2.35 21.82
CA GLY A 219 -14.03 2.66 20.58
C GLY A 219 -14.92 2.71 19.33
N VAL A 220 -14.71 1.80 18.39
CA VAL A 220 -15.44 1.70 17.11
C VAL A 220 -16.98 1.57 17.28
N ARG A 221 -17.45 1.07 18.43
CA ARG A 221 -18.91 1.05 18.71
C ARG A 221 -19.54 2.44 18.79
N GLY A 222 -18.71 3.50 18.91
CA GLY A 222 -19.14 4.90 18.87
C GLY A 222 -19.81 5.32 17.55
N VAL A 223 -19.80 4.49 16.51
CA VAL A 223 -20.62 4.67 15.29
C VAL A 223 -22.12 4.74 15.61
N ILE A 224 -22.55 4.16 16.77
CA ILE A 224 -23.86 4.35 17.35
C ILE A 224 -23.64 4.97 18.75
N PRO A 225 -23.60 6.31 18.89
CA PRO A 225 -23.10 6.98 20.09
C PRO A 225 -23.79 6.56 21.40
N TRP A 226 -25.13 6.40 21.39
CA TRP A 226 -25.90 5.98 22.57
C TRP A 226 -25.75 4.49 22.93
N LYS A 227 -25.09 3.68 22.07
CA LYS A 227 -24.77 2.26 22.31
C LYS A 227 -23.27 1.99 22.41
N GLN A 228 -22.45 3.03 22.46
CA GLN A 228 -20.98 2.90 22.53
C GLN A 228 -20.56 2.17 23.79
N LYS A 229 -21.13 2.55 24.94
CA LYS A 229 -20.82 1.96 26.25
C LYS A 229 -21.67 0.70 26.49
N TYR A 230 -21.14 -0.28 27.17
CA TYR A 230 -21.80 -1.49 27.66
C TYR A 230 -21.63 -1.58 29.17
#